data_8413b9f9863496f7bfdf580213b9ffa2
#
_entry.id   8413b9f9863496f7bfdf580213b9ffa2
#
_cell.length_a   1.000
_cell.length_b   1.000
_cell.length_c   1.000
_cell.angle_alpha   90.00
_cell.angle_beta   90.00
_cell.angle_gamma   90.00
#
_symmetry.space_group_name_H-M   'P 1'
#
loop_
_entity.id
_entity.type
_entity.pdbx_description
1 polymer ?
#
loop_
_entity_poly.entity_id
_entity_poly.type
_entity_poly.pdbx_seq_one_letter_code
_entity_poly.pdbx_strand_id
1 'polypeptide(L)'
;MGQKVKIIHTFFLLQVQVIGIMLSRMPRGGLFMDRNAMQKLVDWNRSGRRKPLIVWGARQVGKTYLIKDIFAETYYKDSYVYIDCKIEDEIRAFCAETANPEKIIEYISLLKGKKITEDTLLIFDEVQECPNIVSALKYFCQDYREIPVIATGSMVRIKIQRETNKRGRAEKEKFLFPVGKINQITIYPMTFDEFLMNSNRVLYDAVVQGYKKREPLSPAAHELAMEQVYRYLLVGGMPEAVETYIDGDNLYDAREILTGLYDNYLADMELYQASREALLRSRALFSNIYKELNRESKNFSPGLIEEKSKTRDFATAIQWLTMAHIVNQSFQLKEHITLPLMPDSEGSFRLFLGDIGMFSYQSGMNAASFVSTDRENTLSGIFFENFIANELVAKGHPLFYWKGKGSGELEFIIESDNKVYPIDVKKGKGALNSLGKFANHNRYELAIKVSRNNYGYDAEHRLLTIPFYYFPFAAQDLADGTMRA
;
A
#
# COMPACT_ATOMS: atom_id res chain seq x y z
N MET A 1 8.61 -30.92 -22.85
CA MET A 1 8.06 -29.59 -23.14
C MET A 1 6.52 -29.54 -23.17
N GLY A 2 5.82 -30.58 -23.61
CA GLY A 2 4.34 -30.57 -23.74
C GLY A 2 3.51 -30.61 -22.44
N GLN A 3 4.03 -31.15 -21.33
CA GLN A 3 3.29 -31.23 -20.07
C GLN A 3 3.22 -29.91 -19.29
N LYS A 4 4.30 -29.10 -19.32
CA LYS A 4 4.29 -27.77 -18.67
C LYS A 4 3.35 -26.77 -19.33
N VAL A 5 3.20 -26.83 -20.67
CA VAL A 5 2.28 -25.97 -21.41
C VAL A 5 0.83 -26.35 -21.13
N LYS A 6 0.50 -27.63 -20.98
CA LYS A 6 -0.85 -28.07 -20.59
C LYS A 6 -1.24 -27.62 -19.18
N ILE A 7 -0.30 -27.66 -18.23
CA ILE A 7 -0.55 -27.22 -16.84
C ILE A 7 -0.84 -25.71 -16.80
N ILE A 8 -0.09 -24.91 -17.54
CA ILE A 8 -0.29 -23.45 -17.61
C ILE A 8 -1.64 -23.11 -18.28
N HIS A 9 -2.01 -23.83 -19.34
CA HIS A 9 -3.29 -23.63 -20.02
C HIS A 9 -4.49 -24.05 -19.16
N THR A 10 -4.37 -25.13 -18.39
CA THR A 10 -5.40 -25.57 -17.43
C THR A 10 -5.53 -24.61 -16.27
N PHE A 11 -4.42 -24.01 -15.80
CA PHE A 11 -4.41 -22.99 -14.77
C PHE A 11 -5.11 -21.69 -15.22
N PHE A 12 -4.87 -21.28 -16.47
CA PHE A 12 -5.51 -20.09 -17.05
C PHE A 12 -7.02 -20.29 -17.25
N LEU A 13 -7.44 -21.48 -17.71
CA LEU A 13 -8.87 -21.83 -17.84
C LEU A 13 -9.57 -21.92 -16.49
N LEU A 14 -8.90 -22.42 -15.43
CA LEU A 14 -9.44 -22.44 -14.08
C LEU A 14 -9.57 -21.02 -13.49
N GLN A 15 -8.62 -20.11 -13.76
CA GLN A 15 -8.76 -18.71 -13.36
C GLN A 15 -9.92 -18.01 -14.05
N VAL A 16 -10.10 -18.23 -15.36
CA VAL A 16 -11.23 -17.67 -16.12
C VAL A 16 -12.56 -18.28 -15.68
N GLN A 17 -12.59 -19.57 -15.32
CA GLN A 17 -13.79 -20.22 -14.77
C GLN A 17 -14.14 -19.73 -13.36
N VAL A 18 -13.14 -19.51 -12.49
CA VAL A 18 -13.38 -18.99 -11.13
C VAL A 18 -13.88 -17.54 -11.20
N ILE A 19 -13.31 -16.72 -12.08
CA ILE A 19 -13.79 -15.34 -12.34
C ILE A 19 -15.20 -15.38 -12.97
N GLY A 20 -15.45 -16.27 -13.92
CA GLY A 20 -16.77 -16.44 -14.53
C GLY A 20 -17.85 -16.93 -13.55
N ILE A 21 -17.50 -17.79 -12.59
CA ILE A 21 -18.38 -18.25 -11.52
C ILE A 21 -18.62 -17.14 -10.50
N MET A 22 -17.62 -16.30 -10.21
CA MET A 22 -17.79 -15.09 -9.37
C MET A 22 -18.81 -14.11 -9.98
N LEU A 23 -18.70 -13.83 -11.27
CA LEU A 23 -19.60 -12.89 -11.96
C LEU A 23 -21.04 -13.41 -12.11
N SER A 24 -21.27 -14.74 -12.10
CA SER A 24 -22.60 -15.33 -12.26
C SER A 24 -23.39 -15.55 -10.98
N ARG A 25 -22.78 -15.37 -9.80
CA ARG A 25 -23.39 -15.65 -8.47
C ARG A 25 -23.59 -14.43 -7.59
N MET A 26 -23.36 -13.21 -8.10
CA MET A 26 -23.46 -12.00 -7.30
C MET A 26 -24.89 -11.47 -7.18
N PRO A 27 -25.34 -11.05 -6.00
CA PRO A 27 -26.57 -10.28 -5.86
C PRO A 27 -26.38 -8.93 -6.57
N ARG A 28 -27.31 -8.55 -7.42
CA ARG A 28 -27.34 -7.25 -8.08
C ARG A 28 -27.59 -6.18 -7.02
N GLY A 29 -26.55 -5.42 -6.62
CA GLY A 29 -26.72 -4.33 -5.65
C GLY A 29 -25.46 -3.69 -5.09
N GLY A 30 -24.25 -4.19 -5.36
CA GLY A 30 -22.98 -3.55 -4.95
C GLY A 30 -21.88 -3.90 -5.95
N LEU A 31 -21.14 -2.91 -6.42
CA LEU A 31 -19.95 -3.14 -7.23
C LEU A 31 -18.88 -3.77 -6.32
N PHE A 32 -18.57 -5.05 -6.50
CA PHE A 32 -17.40 -5.64 -5.85
C PHE A 32 -16.14 -5.10 -6.51
N MET A 33 -15.34 -4.36 -5.75
CA MET A 33 -14.06 -3.86 -6.26
C MET A 33 -13.00 -4.95 -6.29
N ASP A 34 -12.45 -5.21 -7.46
CA ASP A 34 -11.32 -6.11 -7.64
C ASP A 34 -10.08 -5.55 -6.93
N ARG A 35 -9.40 -6.39 -6.14
CA ARG A 35 -8.20 -6.02 -5.37
C ARG A 35 -7.07 -7.03 -5.58
N ASN A 36 -5.88 -6.54 -5.90
CA ASN A 36 -4.67 -7.37 -6.05
C ASN A 36 -4.34 -8.15 -4.76
N ALA A 37 -4.66 -7.59 -3.60
CA ALA A 37 -4.47 -8.23 -2.30
C ALA A 37 -5.28 -9.52 -2.15
N MET A 38 -6.37 -9.71 -2.91
CA MET A 38 -7.16 -10.94 -2.91
C MET A 38 -6.33 -12.18 -3.27
N GLN A 39 -5.44 -12.05 -4.27
CA GLN A 39 -4.57 -13.16 -4.66
C GLN A 39 -3.64 -13.59 -3.52
N LYS A 40 -3.11 -12.62 -2.73
CA LYS A 40 -2.28 -12.92 -1.55
C LYS A 40 -3.04 -13.68 -0.46
N LEU A 41 -4.33 -13.37 -0.27
CA LEU A 41 -5.21 -14.11 0.65
C LEU A 41 -5.47 -15.54 0.16
N VAL A 42 -5.71 -15.71 -1.14
CA VAL A 42 -5.91 -17.03 -1.76
C VAL A 42 -4.64 -17.88 -1.65
N ASP A 43 -3.47 -17.32 -1.92
CA ASP A 43 -2.20 -18.02 -1.82
C ASP A 43 -1.89 -18.43 -0.37
N TRP A 44 -2.17 -17.54 0.60
CA TRP A 44 -2.07 -17.87 2.01
C TRP A 44 -3.02 -19.02 2.37
N ASN A 45 -4.26 -18.97 1.92
CA ASN A 45 -5.26 -19.98 2.23
C ASN A 45 -4.89 -21.37 1.69
N ARG A 46 -4.34 -21.43 0.49
CA ARG A 46 -3.91 -22.67 -0.18
C ARG A 46 -2.57 -23.22 0.33
N SER A 47 -1.84 -22.45 1.14
CA SER A 47 -0.52 -22.85 1.61
C SER A 47 -0.60 -24.02 2.60
N GLY A 48 0.04 -25.14 2.29
CA GLY A 48 0.18 -26.28 3.22
C GLY A 48 1.04 -25.97 4.47
N ARG A 49 1.68 -24.80 4.51
CA ARG A 49 2.46 -24.29 5.65
C ARG A 49 1.84 -23.01 6.23
N ARG A 50 0.52 -22.84 6.08
CA ARG A 50 -0.23 -21.70 6.57
C ARG A 50 0.03 -21.47 8.06
N LYS A 51 0.25 -20.21 8.42
CA LYS A 51 0.29 -19.70 9.79
C LYS A 51 -0.86 -18.71 9.96
N PRO A 52 -1.29 -18.41 11.19
CA PRO A 52 -2.22 -17.30 11.41
C PRO A 52 -1.76 -16.04 10.67
N LEU A 53 -2.69 -15.33 10.06
CA LEU A 53 -2.41 -14.16 9.23
C LEU A 53 -2.73 -12.88 10.01
N ILE A 54 -1.81 -11.93 9.98
CA ILE A 54 -2.12 -10.54 10.36
C ILE A 54 -2.18 -9.69 9.10
N VAL A 55 -3.29 -8.96 8.95
CA VAL A 55 -3.50 -8.03 7.85
C VAL A 55 -3.35 -6.60 8.32
N TRP A 56 -2.32 -5.94 7.81
CA TRP A 56 -1.98 -4.56 8.09
C TRP A 56 -2.60 -3.61 7.06
N GLY A 57 -2.57 -2.34 7.34
CA GLY A 57 -2.92 -1.27 6.39
C GLY A 57 -3.56 -0.09 7.09
N ALA A 58 -3.56 1.07 6.45
CA ALA A 58 -4.16 2.29 6.96
C ALA A 58 -5.65 2.08 7.27
N ARG A 59 -6.22 3.03 8.01
CA ARG A 59 -7.67 3.04 8.25
C ARG A 59 -8.41 3.24 6.92
N GLN A 60 -9.56 2.55 6.75
CA GLN A 60 -10.45 2.66 5.59
C GLN A 60 -9.87 2.23 4.24
N VAL A 61 -8.77 1.45 4.23
CA VAL A 61 -8.24 0.84 2.98
C VAL A 61 -8.98 -0.43 2.55
N GLY A 62 -10.12 -0.73 3.17
CA GLY A 62 -10.98 -1.86 2.79
C GLY A 62 -10.55 -3.23 3.38
N LYS A 63 -9.83 -3.29 4.51
CA LYS A 63 -9.41 -4.56 5.15
C LYS A 63 -10.58 -5.46 5.48
N THR A 64 -11.53 -4.97 6.28
CA THR A 64 -12.70 -5.72 6.72
C THR A 64 -13.53 -6.19 5.54
N TYR A 65 -13.81 -5.30 4.58
CA TYR A 65 -14.57 -5.62 3.37
C TYR A 65 -13.89 -6.74 2.56
N LEU A 66 -12.60 -6.62 2.28
CA LEU A 66 -11.88 -7.63 1.51
C LEU A 66 -11.85 -9.00 2.21
N ILE A 67 -11.68 -9.01 3.55
CA ILE A 67 -11.53 -10.26 4.31
C ILE A 67 -12.88 -10.89 4.58
N LYS A 68 -13.85 -10.13 5.09
CA LYS A 68 -15.16 -10.64 5.52
C LYS A 68 -16.09 -10.78 4.31
N ASP A 69 -16.34 -9.66 3.59
CA ASP A 69 -17.43 -9.62 2.61
C ASP A 69 -17.02 -10.22 1.25
N ILE A 70 -15.71 -10.30 0.94
CA ILE A 70 -15.24 -10.94 -0.29
C ILE A 70 -14.61 -12.30 0.00
N PHE A 71 -13.51 -12.35 0.77
CA PHE A 71 -12.74 -13.58 0.93
C PHE A 71 -13.50 -14.65 1.71
N ALA A 72 -14.05 -14.30 2.88
CA ALA A 72 -14.78 -15.27 3.71
C ALA A 72 -16.06 -15.75 3.01
N GLU A 73 -16.85 -14.86 2.42
CA GLU A 73 -18.06 -15.24 1.68
C GLU A 73 -17.74 -16.11 0.44
N THR A 74 -16.59 -15.91 -0.20
CA THR A 74 -16.21 -16.70 -1.38
C THR A 74 -15.69 -18.10 -1.01
N TYR A 75 -14.83 -18.19 0.02
CA TYR A 75 -14.08 -19.42 0.32
C TYR A 75 -14.59 -20.19 1.53
N TYR A 76 -15.30 -19.54 2.44
CA TYR A 76 -15.80 -20.12 3.68
C TYR A 76 -17.31 -20.00 3.86
N LYS A 77 -17.97 -19.14 3.11
CA LYS A 77 -19.43 -18.90 3.13
C LYS A 77 -20.03 -19.02 4.54
N ASP A 78 -20.71 -20.13 4.82
CA ASP A 78 -21.33 -20.40 6.12
C ASP A 78 -20.34 -20.94 7.18
N SER A 79 -19.04 -21.05 6.82
CA SER A 79 -17.99 -21.66 7.67
C SER A 79 -16.97 -20.64 8.18
N TYR A 80 -17.36 -19.39 8.45
CA TYR A 80 -16.50 -18.44 9.14
C TYR A 80 -17.16 -17.89 10.40
N VAL A 81 -16.35 -17.40 11.33
CA VAL A 81 -16.75 -16.67 12.52
C VAL A 81 -16.04 -15.34 12.54
N TYR A 82 -16.82 -14.25 12.49
CA TYR A 82 -16.33 -12.88 12.53
C TYR A 82 -16.53 -12.29 13.93
N ILE A 83 -15.48 -11.67 14.44
CA ILE A 83 -15.40 -11.04 15.75
C ILE A 83 -14.85 -9.63 15.58
N ASP A 84 -15.67 -8.63 15.90
CA ASP A 84 -15.26 -7.26 16.03
C ASP A 84 -14.79 -6.98 17.46
N CYS A 85 -13.48 -6.97 17.67
CA CYS A 85 -12.90 -6.75 19.00
C CYS A 85 -13.21 -5.36 19.58
N LYS A 86 -13.66 -4.41 18.77
CA LYS A 86 -14.04 -3.07 19.23
C LYS A 86 -15.46 -3.02 19.80
N ILE A 87 -16.37 -3.81 19.25
CA ILE A 87 -17.79 -3.78 19.60
C ILE A 87 -18.15 -4.88 20.61
N GLU A 88 -17.51 -6.05 20.52
CA GLU A 88 -17.86 -7.23 21.31
C GLU A 88 -17.18 -7.20 22.70
N ASP A 89 -17.78 -6.47 23.63
CA ASP A 89 -17.27 -6.28 25.01
C ASP A 89 -17.01 -7.57 25.75
N GLU A 90 -17.90 -8.57 25.62
CA GLU A 90 -17.79 -9.88 26.29
C GLU A 90 -16.55 -10.64 25.82
N ILE A 91 -16.31 -10.69 24.50
CA ILE A 91 -15.09 -11.31 23.94
C ILE A 91 -13.85 -10.55 24.38
N ARG A 92 -13.90 -9.22 24.36
CA ARG A 92 -12.79 -8.38 24.81
C ARG A 92 -12.42 -8.63 26.26
N ALA A 93 -13.42 -8.71 27.16
CA ALA A 93 -13.22 -9.00 28.57
C ALA A 93 -12.65 -10.41 28.76
N PHE A 94 -13.21 -11.43 28.10
CA PHE A 94 -12.70 -12.79 28.18
C PHE A 94 -11.26 -12.92 27.67
N CYS A 95 -10.97 -12.35 26.51
CA CYS A 95 -9.63 -12.38 25.92
C CYS A 95 -8.61 -11.54 26.71
N ALA A 96 -9.04 -10.60 27.57
CA ALA A 96 -8.12 -9.90 28.47
C ALA A 96 -7.49 -10.83 29.51
N GLU A 97 -8.18 -11.91 29.87
CA GLU A 97 -7.75 -12.86 30.93
C GLU A 97 -6.94 -14.05 30.37
N THR A 98 -7.02 -14.33 29.07
CA THR A 98 -6.36 -15.51 28.49
C THR A 98 -5.86 -15.29 27.07
N ALA A 99 -4.72 -15.94 26.74
CA ALA A 99 -4.22 -16.12 25.40
C ALA A 99 -4.22 -17.60 24.97
N ASN A 100 -4.90 -18.47 25.70
CA ASN A 100 -4.99 -19.93 25.41
C ASN A 100 -6.00 -20.16 24.28
N PRO A 101 -5.59 -20.69 23.10
CA PRO A 101 -6.47 -20.92 21.96
C PRO A 101 -7.66 -21.84 22.28
N GLU A 102 -7.46 -22.92 23.06
CA GLU A 102 -8.52 -23.85 23.41
C GLU A 102 -9.67 -23.15 24.12
N LYS A 103 -9.35 -22.34 25.14
CA LYS A 103 -10.34 -21.56 25.88
C LYS A 103 -11.02 -20.50 25.00
N ILE A 104 -10.27 -19.87 24.11
CA ILE A 104 -10.78 -18.87 23.17
C ILE A 104 -11.76 -19.53 22.18
N ILE A 105 -11.38 -20.69 21.60
CA ILE A 105 -12.23 -21.46 20.68
C ILE A 105 -13.51 -21.90 21.37
N GLU A 106 -13.39 -22.48 22.57
CA GLU A 106 -14.56 -22.95 23.37
C GLU A 106 -15.51 -21.76 23.64
N TYR A 107 -15.01 -20.68 24.20
CA TYR A 107 -15.80 -19.51 24.53
C TYR A 107 -16.51 -18.90 23.30
N ILE A 108 -15.78 -18.71 22.20
CA ILE A 108 -16.37 -18.20 20.96
C ILE A 108 -17.41 -19.16 20.38
N SER A 109 -17.15 -20.49 20.45
CA SER A 109 -18.08 -21.50 19.95
C SER A 109 -19.41 -21.44 20.71
N LEU A 110 -19.34 -21.27 22.04
CA LEU A 110 -20.54 -21.16 22.89
C LEU A 110 -21.27 -19.83 22.62
N LEU A 111 -20.55 -18.73 22.58
CA LEU A 111 -21.14 -17.39 22.39
C LEU A 111 -21.79 -17.22 20.99
N LYS A 112 -21.18 -17.75 19.96
CA LYS A 112 -21.68 -17.65 18.56
C LYS A 112 -22.58 -18.82 18.18
N GLY A 113 -22.78 -19.84 19.08
CA GLY A 113 -23.59 -21.03 18.79
C GLY A 113 -23.06 -21.86 17.61
N LYS A 114 -21.74 -21.80 17.34
CA LYS A 114 -21.11 -22.41 16.16
C LYS A 114 -19.82 -23.14 16.54
N LYS A 115 -19.77 -24.45 16.24
CA LYS A 115 -18.55 -25.25 16.46
C LYS A 115 -17.43 -24.79 15.52
N ILE A 116 -16.29 -24.46 16.09
CA ILE A 116 -15.07 -24.08 15.35
C ILE A 116 -14.27 -25.34 15.08
N THR A 117 -13.95 -25.58 13.81
CA THR A 117 -13.20 -26.73 13.29
C THR A 117 -12.10 -26.24 12.33
N GLU A 118 -11.33 -27.17 11.76
CA GLU A 118 -10.33 -26.90 10.73
C GLU A 118 -10.90 -26.24 9.46
N ASP A 119 -12.19 -26.41 9.20
CA ASP A 119 -12.91 -25.79 8.08
C ASP A 119 -13.48 -24.41 8.43
N THR A 120 -13.31 -23.94 9.68
CA THR A 120 -13.89 -22.68 10.14
C THR A 120 -12.84 -21.56 10.13
N LEU A 121 -13.05 -20.55 9.30
CA LEU A 121 -12.21 -19.35 9.33
C LEU A 121 -12.56 -18.47 10.53
N LEU A 122 -11.59 -18.22 11.41
CA LEU A 122 -11.70 -17.24 12.47
C LEU A 122 -11.16 -15.89 12.02
N ILE A 123 -11.99 -14.84 12.13
CA ILE A 123 -11.60 -13.46 11.79
C ILE A 123 -11.74 -12.62 13.06
N PHE A 124 -10.60 -12.07 13.50
CA PHE A 124 -10.53 -11.07 14.57
C PHE A 124 -10.27 -9.70 13.96
N ASP A 125 -11.28 -8.86 13.91
CA ASP A 125 -11.15 -7.50 13.41
C ASP A 125 -10.88 -6.50 14.54
N GLU A 126 -10.23 -5.38 14.23
CA GLU A 126 -9.80 -4.36 15.20
C GLU A 126 -9.04 -4.97 16.39
N VAL A 127 -8.17 -5.94 16.10
CA VAL A 127 -7.49 -6.80 17.10
C VAL A 127 -6.60 -6.00 18.07
N GLN A 128 -6.29 -4.73 17.81
CA GLN A 128 -5.64 -3.84 18.76
C GLN A 128 -6.47 -3.62 20.04
N GLU A 129 -7.78 -3.84 19.99
CA GLU A 129 -8.65 -3.79 21.18
C GLU A 129 -8.55 -5.05 22.05
N CYS A 130 -8.01 -6.15 21.50
CA CYS A 130 -7.77 -7.43 22.17
C CYS A 130 -6.29 -7.85 22.07
N PRO A 131 -5.32 -7.20 22.75
CA PRO A 131 -3.89 -7.47 22.57
C PRO A 131 -3.49 -8.93 22.82
N ASN A 132 -4.20 -9.64 23.73
CA ASN A 132 -3.92 -11.04 24.02
C ASN A 132 -4.28 -11.98 22.86
N ILE A 133 -5.21 -11.60 21.96
CA ILE A 133 -5.46 -12.34 20.71
C ILE A 133 -4.17 -12.33 19.85
N VAL A 134 -3.46 -11.20 19.75
CA VAL A 134 -2.20 -11.14 19.01
C VAL A 134 -1.17 -12.09 19.62
N SER A 135 -1.11 -12.19 20.95
CA SER A 135 -0.26 -13.16 21.65
C SER A 135 -0.71 -14.60 21.42
N ALA A 136 -2.02 -14.85 21.38
CA ALA A 136 -2.61 -16.16 21.13
C ALA A 136 -2.28 -16.70 19.72
N LEU A 137 -2.05 -15.84 18.72
CA LEU A 137 -1.68 -16.29 17.37
C LEU A 137 -0.44 -17.18 17.35
N LYS A 138 0.50 -16.99 18.31
CA LYS A 138 1.64 -17.89 18.48
C LYS A 138 1.18 -19.32 18.79
N TYR A 139 0.25 -19.46 19.71
CA TYR A 139 -0.26 -20.76 20.17
C TYR A 139 -1.22 -21.38 19.13
N PHE A 140 -2.03 -20.59 18.45
CA PHE A 140 -2.76 -21.05 17.25
C PHE A 140 -1.82 -21.65 16.22
N CYS A 141 -0.67 -21.02 15.94
CA CYS A 141 0.33 -21.57 15.02
C CYS A 141 0.97 -22.87 15.50
N GLN A 142 1.08 -23.10 16.81
CA GLN A 142 1.75 -24.25 17.39
C GLN A 142 0.81 -25.44 17.55
N ASP A 143 -0.38 -25.20 18.09
CA ASP A 143 -1.25 -26.25 18.63
C ASP A 143 -2.57 -26.41 17.83
N TYR A 144 -2.94 -25.41 17.02
CA TYR A 144 -4.19 -25.36 16.23
C TYR A 144 -3.95 -24.81 14.81
N ARG A 145 -2.87 -25.25 14.19
CA ARG A 145 -2.43 -24.72 12.89
C ARG A 145 -3.39 -25.01 11.75
N GLU A 146 -4.19 -26.05 11.87
CA GLU A 146 -5.25 -26.44 10.94
C GLU A 146 -6.37 -25.40 10.87
N ILE A 147 -6.68 -24.72 11.99
CA ILE A 147 -7.72 -23.68 12.02
C ILE A 147 -7.18 -22.42 11.33
N PRO A 148 -7.83 -21.94 10.25
CA PRO A 148 -7.45 -20.69 9.60
C PRO A 148 -7.83 -19.49 10.47
N VAL A 149 -6.85 -18.65 10.81
CA VAL A 149 -7.06 -17.45 11.63
C VAL A 149 -6.55 -16.24 10.90
N ILE A 150 -7.38 -15.21 10.77
CA ILE A 150 -7.02 -13.88 10.29
C ILE A 150 -7.26 -12.87 11.41
N ALA A 151 -6.26 -12.06 11.71
CA ALA A 151 -6.35 -10.90 12.59
C ALA A 151 -6.12 -9.63 11.78
N THR A 152 -6.95 -8.61 11.96
CA THR A 152 -6.82 -7.34 11.24
C THR A 152 -7.00 -6.14 12.16
N GLY A 153 -6.42 -5.01 11.76
CA GLY A 153 -6.56 -3.74 12.46
C GLY A 153 -5.60 -2.68 11.91
N SER A 154 -6.02 -1.43 11.99
CA SER A 154 -5.27 -0.30 11.45
C SER A 154 -4.13 0.16 12.36
N MET A 155 -4.31 0.04 13.68
CA MET A 155 -3.42 0.60 14.69
C MET A 155 -2.75 -0.46 15.59
N VAL A 156 -2.73 -1.70 15.14
CA VAL A 156 -2.23 -2.85 15.94
C VAL A 156 -0.78 -2.63 16.39
N ARG A 157 0.12 -2.24 15.50
CA ARG A 157 1.54 -2.01 15.83
C ARG A 157 1.71 -0.89 16.85
N ILE A 158 0.95 0.18 16.70
CA ILE A 158 1.04 1.38 17.55
C ILE A 158 0.56 1.05 18.97
N LYS A 159 -0.61 0.40 19.09
CA LYS A 159 -1.18 0.06 20.40
C LYS A 159 -0.32 -0.97 21.12
N ILE A 160 0.17 -2.00 20.42
CA ILE A 160 1.09 -2.99 20.97
C ILE A 160 2.36 -2.33 21.53
N GLN A 161 3.01 -1.46 20.75
CA GLN A 161 4.22 -0.78 21.19
C GLN A 161 3.95 0.10 22.42
N ARG A 162 2.81 0.78 22.47
CA ARG A 162 2.41 1.65 23.58
C ARG A 162 2.15 0.83 24.85
N GLU A 163 1.41 -0.28 24.74
CA GLU A 163 1.15 -1.21 25.85
C GLU A 163 2.45 -1.80 26.40
N THR A 164 3.36 -2.23 25.53
CA THR A 164 4.65 -2.78 25.90
C THR A 164 5.51 -1.73 26.64
N ASN A 165 5.43 -0.46 26.26
CA ASN A 165 6.18 0.61 26.93
C ASN A 165 5.61 1.01 28.30
N LYS A 166 4.30 0.85 28.52
CA LYS A 166 3.64 1.16 29.80
C LYS A 166 3.78 0.05 30.84
N ARG A 167 3.93 -1.19 30.41
CA ARG A 167 4.00 -2.36 31.30
C ARG A 167 5.35 -2.42 32.04
N GLY A 168 5.32 -2.77 33.31
CA GLY A 168 6.51 -3.12 34.10
C GLY A 168 7.26 -4.33 33.50
N ARG A 169 8.51 -4.56 33.91
CA ARG A 169 9.38 -5.62 33.34
C ARG A 169 8.72 -7.01 33.36
N ALA A 170 8.01 -7.36 34.43
CA ALA A 170 7.31 -8.65 34.59
C ALA A 170 6.08 -8.79 33.69
N GLU A 171 5.43 -7.67 33.30
CA GLU A 171 4.29 -7.67 32.37
C GLU A 171 4.71 -7.59 30.91
N LYS A 172 5.89 -7.03 30.62
CA LYS A 172 6.48 -7.07 29.27
C LYS A 172 6.78 -8.48 28.82
N GLU A 173 7.13 -9.38 29.73
CA GLU A 173 7.36 -10.80 29.45
C GLU A 173 6.08 -11.57 29.09
N LYS A 174 4.89 -11.07 29.48
CA LYS A 174 3.60 -11.70 29.15
C LYS A 174 3.07 -11.34 27.78
N PHE A 175 3.47 -10.22 27.22
CA PHE A 175 3.05 -9.80 25.87
C PHE A 175 4.17 -10.10 24.86
N LEU A 176 4.03 -11.17 24.09
CA LEU A 176 4.98 -11.57 23.05
C LEU A 176 4.33 -11.37 21.67
N PHE A 177 4.87 -10.43 20.89
CA PHE A 177 4.54 -10.39 19.48
C PHE A 177 5.01 -11.70 18.82
N PRO A 178 4.16 -12.39 18.04
CA PRO A 178 4.42 -13.76 17.57
C PRO A 178 5.40 -13.82 16.39
N VAL A 179 6.62 -13.31 16.58
CA VAL A 179 7.68 -13.29 15.54
C VAL A 179 7.93 -14.71 15.00
N GLY A 180 7.92 -14.85 13.67
CA GLY A 180 8.13 -16.12 12.99
C GLY A 180 6.98 -17.13 13.08
N LYS A 181 5.89 -16.82 13.81
CA LYS A 181 4.71 -17.68 13.99
C LYS A 181 3.47 -17.19 13.27
N ILE A 182 3.58 -16.12 12.52
CA ILE A 182 2.50 -15.51 11.73
C ILE A 182 2.95 -15.28 10.28
N ASN A 183 1.98 -15.25 9.38
CA ASN A 183 2.08 -14.64 8.07
C ASN A 183 1.61 -13.18 8.16
N GLN A 184 2.06 -12.33 7.24
CA GLN A 184 1.70 -10.92 7.23
C GLN A 184 1.39 -10.48 5.81
N ILE A 185 0.29 -9.73 5.65
CA ILE A 185 -0.08 -9.06 4.40
C ILE A 185 -0.37 -7.60 4.75
N THR A 186 0.09 -6.67 3.92
CA THR A 186 -0.29 -5.26 4.02
C THR A 186 -1.25 -4.92 2.89
N ILE A 187 -2.39 -4.33 3.22
CA ILE A 187 -3.34 -3.76 2.26
C ILE A 187 -3.08 -2.26 2.20
N TYR A 188 -2.77 -1.80 1.01
CA TYR A 188 -2.54 -0.39 0.70
C TYR A 188 -3.80 0.23 0.08
N PRO A 189 -3.90 1.56 -0.06
CA PRO A 189 -4.87 2.16 -0.97
C PRO A 189 -4.78 1.51 -2.35
N MET A 190 -5.86 1.51 -3.11
CA MET A 190 -5.91 0.92 -4.45
C MET A 190 -4.83 1.54 -5.32
N THR A 191 -4.05 0.70 -5.99
CA THR A 191 -3.08 1.12 -7.00
C THR A 191 -3.79 1.57 -8.28
N PHE A 192 -3.09 2.26 -9.17
CA PHE A 192 -3.69 2.73 -10.41
C PHE A 192 -4.23 1.58 -11.28
N ASP A 193 -3.55 0.45 -11.31
CA ASP A 193 -4.06 -0.73 -12.04
C ASP A 193 -5.37 -1.26 -11.42
N GLU A 194 -5.51 -1.27 -10.09
CA GLU A 194 -6.77 -1.60 -9.42
C GLU A 194 -7.87 -0.56 -9.72
N PHE A 195 -7.55 0.73 -9.68
CA PHE A 195 -8.47 1.80 -10.04
C PHE A 195 -8.97 1.65 -11.48
N LEU A 196 -8.05 1.47 -12.44
CA LEU A 196 -8.41 1.33 -13.86
C LEU A 196 -9.21 0.05 -14.13
N MET A 197 -8.85 -1.05 -13.46
CA MET A 197 -9.56 -2.34 -13.56
C MET A 197 -11.03 -2.22 -13.15
N ASN A 198 -11.31 -1.42 -12.11
CA ASN A 198 -12.65 -1.22 -11.59
C ASN A 198 -13.42 -0.11 -12.33
N SER A 199 -12.75 0.93 -12.82
CA SER A 199 -13.41 2.07 -13.49
C SER A 199 -13.59 1.88 -14.99
N ASN A 200 -12.64 1.20 -15.68
CA ASN A 200 -12.71 0.98 -17.12
C ASN A 200 -11.98 -0.31 -17.52
N ARG A 201 -12.68 -1.44 -17.43
CA ARG A 201 -12.12 -2.77 -17.69
C ARG A 201 -11.56 -2.92 -19.11
N VAL A 202 -12.23 -2.37 -20.11
CA VAL A 202 -11.79 -2.48 -21.52
C VAL A 202 -10.44 -1.77 -21.71
N LEU A 203 -10.30 -0.58 -21.15
CA LEU A 203 -9.04 0.17 -21.21
C LEU A 203 -7.95 -0.51 -20.39
N TYR A 204 -8.28 -1.05 -19.21
CA TYR A 204 -7.36 -1.85 -18.40
C TYR A 204 -6.80 -3.03 -19.19
N ASP A 205 -7.65 -3.81 -19.87
CA ASP A 205 -7.22 -4.96 -20.67
C ASP A 205 -6.31 -4.53 -21.84
N ALA A 206 -6.59 -3.39 -22.48
CA ALA A 206 -5.74 -2.81 -23.52
C ALA A 206 -4.36 -2.39 -22.96
N VAL A 207 -4.35 -1.74 -21.79
CA VAL A 207 -3.10 -1.34 -21.08
C VAL A 207 -2.28 -2.57 -20.71
N VAL A 208 -2.89 -3.61 -20.13
CA VAL A 208 -2.21 -4.86 -19.78
C VAL A 208 -1.60 -5.53 -21.00
N GLN A 209 -2.35 -5.59 -22.11
CA GLN A 209 -1.85 -6.21 -23.35
C GLN A 209 -0.69 -5.42 -23.96
N GLY A 210 -0.80 -4.08 -24.01
CA GLY A 210 0.28 -3.22 -24.50
C GLY A 210 1.56 -3.37 -23.68
N TYR A 211 1.44 -3.37 -22.34
CA TYR A 211 2.58 -3.59 -21.45
C TYR A 211 3.23 -4.97 -21.64
N LYS A 212 2.43 -6.04 -21.69
CA LYS A 212 2.93 -7.42 -21.90
C LYS A 212 3.66 -7.59 -23.24
N LYS A 213 3.17 -6.93 -24.29
CA LYS A 213 3.79 -6.94 -25.62
C LYS A 213 4.99 -5.99 -25.71
N ARG A 214 5.16 -5.07 -24.75
CA ARG A 214 6.17 -4.00 -24.78
C ARG A 214 6.01 -3.10 -25.99
N GLU A 215 4.80 -2.69 -26.22
CA GLU A 215 4.40 -1.87 -27.36
C GLU A 215 3.73 -0.58 -26.88
N PRO A 216 3.85 0.52 -27.65
CA PRO A 216 3.07 1.73 -27.42
C PRO A 216 1.58 1.44 -27.66
N LEU A 217 0.71 2.04 -26.86
CA LEU A 217 -0.71 2.09 -27.18
C LEU A 217 -0.98 2.98 -28.40
N SER A 218 -2.10 2.76 -29.08
CA SER A 218 -2.55 3.70 -30.12
C SER A 218 -2.71 5.10 -29.51
N PRO A 219 -2.55 6.19 -30.30
CA PRO A 219 -2.65 7.55 -29.78
C PRO A 219 -3.93 7.80 -28.98
N ALA A 220 -5.08 7.32 -29.46
CA ALA A 220 -6.37 7.47 -28.77
C ALA A 220 -6.42 6.71 -27.44
N ALA A 221 -5.94 5.45 -27.39
CA ALA A 221 -5.90 4.67 -26.16
C ALA A 221 -4.89 5.25 -25.16
N HIS A 222 -3.77 5.79 -25.63
CA HIS A 222 -2.78 6.48 -24.80
C HIS A 222 -3.38 7.71 -24.11
N GLU A 223 -4.08 8.58 -24.86
CA GLU A 223 -4.71 9.77 -24.29
C GLU A 223 -5.80 9.39 -23.27
N LEU A 224 -6.63 8.39 -23.57
CA LEU A 224 -7.63 7.89 -22.63
C LEU A 224 -6.99 7.32 -21.35
N ALA A 225 -5.90 6.56 -21.48
CA ALA A 225 -5.20 6.00 -20.32
C ALA A 225 -4.53 7.12 -19.47
N MET A 226 -3.94 8.12 -20.11
CA MET A 226 -3.41 9.30 -19.42
C MET A 226 -4.50 10.12 -18.72
N GLU A 227 -5.69 10.24 -19.31
CA GLU A 227 -6.84 10.86 -18.66
C GLU A 227 -7.22 10.13 -17.37
N GLN A 228 -7.23 8.78 -17.37
CA GLN A 228 -7.48 8.01 -16.16
C GLN A 228 -6.38 8.20 -15.11
N VAL A 229 -5.12 8.34 -15.50
CA VAL A 229 -4.04 8.70 -14.56
C VAL A 229 -4.35 10.03 -13.88
N TYR A 230 -4.74 11.06 -14.63
CA TYR A 230 -5.08 12.35 -14.06
C TYR A 230 -6.27 12.27 -13.10
N ARG A 231 -7.30 11.50 -13.43
CA ARG A 231 -8.46 11.29 -12.54
C ARG A 231 -8.04 10.59 -11.25
N TYR A 232 -7.20 9.55 -11.36
CA TYR A 232 -6.66 8.86 -10.20
C TYR A 232 -5.80 9.77 -9.31
N LEU A 233 -5.01 10.70 -9.86
CA LEU A 233 -4.27 11.67 -9.07
C LEU A 233 -5.17 12.54 -8.17
N LEU A 234 -6.44 12.72 -8.53
CA LEU A 234 -7.42 13.48 -7.72
C LEU A 234 -8.23 12.63 -6.75
N VAL A 235 -8.70 11.48 -7.23
CA VAL A 235 -9.55 10.55 -6.47
C VAL A 235 -8.71 9.77 -5.45
N GLY A 236 -7.49 9.36 -5.86
CA GLY A 236 -6.64 8.48 -5.07
C GLY A 236 -7.08 7.03 -5.12
N GLY A 237 -6.55 6.25 -4.18
CA GLY A 237 -6.79 4.83 -4.05
C GLY A 237 -7.60 4.43 -2.81
N MET A 238 -8.18 5.38 -2.07
CA MET A 238 -9.05 5.05 -0.94
C MET A 238 -10.36 4.46 -1.46
N PRO A 239 -10.72 3.21 -1.07
CA PRO A 239 -11.81 2.47 -1.72
C PRO A 239 -13.14 3.22 -1.78
N GLU A 240 -13.55 3.86 -0.69
CA GLU A 240 -14.80 4.62 -0.63
C GLU A 240 -14.79 5.83 -1.60
N ALA A 241 -13.65 6.51 -1.73
CA ALA A 241 -13.51 7.61 -2.70
C ALA A 241 -13.54 7.09 -4.16
N VAL A 242 -12.92 5.93 -4.41
CA VAL A 242 -12.94 5.27 -5.73
C VAL A 242 -14.34 4.78 -6.08
N GLU A 243 -15.05 4.12 -5.16
CA GLU A 243 -16.43 3.66 -5.34
C GLU A 243 -17.37 4.84 -5.64
N THR A 244 -17.33 5.87 -4.81
CA THR A 244 -18.12 7.09 -5.00
C THR A 244 -17.87 7.74 -6.36
N TYR A 245 -16.61 7.77 -6.80
CA TYR A 245 -16.25 8.28 -8.12
C TYR A 245 -16.80 7.40 -9.26
N ILE A 246 -16.68 6.06 -9.14
CA ILE A 246 -17.16 5.13 -10.18
C ILE A 246 -18.67 5.20 -10.33
N ASP A 247 -19.40 5.26 -9.21
CA ASP A 247 -20.86 5.26 -9.20
C ASP A 247 -21.46 6.58 -9.76
N GLY A 248 -20.82 7.70 -9.50
CA GLY A 248 -21.33 9.02 -9.85
C GLY A 248 -20.59 9.75 -10.98
N ASP A 249 -19.42 9.26 -11.43
CA ASP A 249 -18.45 9.98 -12.28
C ASP A 249 -18.20 11.43 -11.79
N ASN A 250 -18.22 11.61 -10.45
CA ASN A 250 -18.19 12.92 -9.80
C ASN A 250 -16.98 13.07 -8.90
N LEU A 251 -16.04 13.90 -9.33
CA LEU A 251 -14.81 14.20 -8.58
C LEU A 251 -15.10 15.00 -7.28
N TYR A 252 -16.19 15.73 -7.18
CA TYR A 252 -16.52 16.49 -5.98
C TYR A 252 -16.95 15.58 -4.85
N ASP A 253 -17.78 14.56 -5.13
CA ASP A 253 -18.25 13.61 -4.13
C ASP A 253 -17.07 12.78 -3.59
N ALA A 254 -16.18 12.31 -4.47
CA ALA A 254 -14.94 11.64 -4.05
C ALA A 254 -14.08 12.54 -3.13
N ARG A 255 -14.05 13.86 -3.39
CA ARG A 255 -13.29 14.80 -2.56
C ARG A 255 -13.93 15.03 -1.19
N GLU A 256 -15.25 14.95 -1.06
CA GLU A 256 -15.92 14.97 0.25
C GLU A 256 -15.52 13.76 1.10
N ILE A 257 -15.42 12.57 0.48
CA ILE A 257 -14.90 11.39 1.16
C ILE A 257 -13.45 11.62 1.66
N LEU A 258 -12.58 12.20 0.83
CA LEU A 258 -11.21 12.52 1.24
C LEU A 258 -11.18 13.54 2.38
N THR A 259 -12.12 14.48 2.46
CA THR A 259 -12.25 15.40 3.58
C THR A 259 -12.55 14.67 4.88
N GLY A 260 -13.53 13.77 4.87
CA GLY A 260 -13.88 12.95 6.02
C GLY A 260 -12.72 12.04 6.46
N LEU A 261 -11.97 11.48 5.50
CA LEU A 261 -10.77 10.69 5.78
C LEU A 261 -9.66 11.50 6.45
N TYR A 262 -9.42 12.71 5.97
CA TYR A 262 -8.45 13.63 6.57
C TYR A 262 -8.78 13.92 8.03
N ASP A 263 -10.04 14.24 8.32
CA ASP A 263 -10.51 14.50 9.68
C ASP A 263 -10.40 13.25 10.57
N ASN A 264 -10.70 12.07 10.04
CA ASN A 264 -10.54 10.80 10.75
C ASN A 264 -9.07 10.53 11.11
N TYR A 265 -8.11 10.84 10.23
CA TYR A 265 -6.69 10.71 10.56
C TYR A 265 -6.27 11.67 11.66
N LEU A 266 -6.77 12.91 11.67
CA LEU A 266 -6.51 13.86 12.76
C LEU A 266 -7.10 13.39 14.09
N ALA A 267 -8.30 12.80 14.07
CA ALA A 267 -8.94 12.22 15.27
C ALA A 267 -8.17 11.00 15.80
N ASP A 268 -7.68 10.12 14.92
CA ASP A 268 -6.84 8.99 15.32
C ASP A 268 -5.52 9.45 15.98
N MET A 269 -4.93 10.54 15.51
CA MET A 269 -3.75 11.12 16.16
C MET A 269 -4.07 11.54 17.60
N GLU A 270 -5.25 12.11 17.88
CA GLU A 270 -5.68 12.42 19.25
C GLU A 270 -5.79 11.19 20.15
N LEU A 271 -6.36 10.12 19.63
CA LEU A 271 -6.58 8.89 20.39
C LEU A 271 -5.28 8.13 20.68
N TYR A 272 -4.35 8.11 19.74
CA TYR A 272 -3.19 7.21 19.77
C TYR A 272 -1.85 7.88 20.04
N GLN A 273 -1.76 9.22 20.14
CA GLN A 273 -0.51 9.88 20.53
C GLN A 273 -0.28 9.85 22.04
N ALA A 274 1.00 9.67 22.43
CA ALA A 274 1.37 9.49 23.83
C ALA A 274 1.39 10.79 24.62
N SER A 275 1.58 11.93 23.96
CA SER A 275 1.68 13.25 24.58
C SER A 275 1.09 14.33 23.66
N ARG A 276 0.74 15.47 24.26
CA ARG A 276 0.26 16.65 23.51
C ARG A 276 1.29 17.15 22.50
N GLU A 277 2.56 17.11 22.85
CA GLU A 277 3.64 17.53 21.96
C GLU A 277 3.75 16.59 20.73
N ALA A 278 3.74 15.26 20.94
CA ALA A 278 3.73 14.29 19.85
C ALA A 278 2.50 14.45 18.95
N LEU A 279 1.33 14.74 19.55
CA LEU A 279 0.10 15.03 18.80
C LEU A 279 0.26 16.25 17.88
N LEU A 280 0.70 17.38 18.45
CA LEU A 280 0.87 18.62 17.69
C LEU A 280 1.87 18.46 16.56
N ARG A 281 3.01 17.79 16.82
CA ARG A 281 4.01 17.50 15.79
C ARG A 281 3.51 16.55 14.71
N SER A 282 2.73 15.51 15.07
CA SER A 282 2.14 14.59 14.09
C SER A 282 1.15 15.30 13.16
N ARG A 283 0.27 16.14 13.72
CA ARG A 283 -0.67 16.95 12.94
C ARG A 283 0.05 17.94 12.04
N ALA A 284 1.03 18.68 12.59
CA ALA A 284 1.80 19.64 11.84
C ALA A 284 2.59 18.97 10.70
N LEU A 285 3.23 17.83 10.97
CA LEU A 285 3.94 17.05 9.96
C LEU A 285 3.01 16.57 8.85
N PHE A 286 1.92 15.89 9.24
CA PHE A 286 0.94 15.37 8.28
C PHE A 286 0.39 16.47 7.36
N SER A 287 0.00 17.62 7.93
CA SER A 287 -0.58 18.73 7.16
C SER A 287 0.41 19.51 6.28
N ASN A 288 1.72 19.26 6.42
CA ASN A 288 2.75 20.00 5.68
C ASN A 288 3.52 19.15 4.65
N ILE A 289 3.21 17.85 4.48
CA ILE A 289 3.96 16.97 3.55
C ILE A 289 3.93 17.52 2.12
N TYR A 290 2.77 17.97 1.63
CA TYR A 290 2.68 18.61 0.33
C TYR A 290 3.62 19.83 0.21
N LYS A 291 3.63 20.70 1.22
CA LYS A 291 4.47 21.91 1.22
C LYS A 291 5.96 21.58 1.24
N GLU A 292 6.36 20.53 1.99
CA GLU A 292 7.74 20.05 2.03
C GLU A 292 8.21 19.55 0.67
N LEU A 293 7.41 18.70 0.02
CA LEU A 293 7.73 18.15 -1.30
C LEU A 293 7.67 19.19 -2.43
N ASN A 294 6.87 20.26 -2.29
CA ASN A 294 6.73 21.31 -3.30
C ASN A 294 7.87 22.35 -3.28
N ARG A 295 8.93 22.09 -2.53
CA ARG A 295 10.11 22.96 -2.46
C ARG A 295 11.21 22.50 -3.42
N GLU A 296 12.17 23.36 -3.67
CA GLU A 296 13.37 23.01 -4.42
C GLU A 296 14.13 21.85 -3.73
N SER A 297 14.34 21.95 -2.42
CA SER A 297 14.80 20.81 -1.61
C SER A 297 13.60 20.07 -1.04
N LYS A 298 13.29 18.90 -1.58
CA LYS A 298 12.18 18.03 -1.15
C LYS A 298 12.48 17.26 0.14
N ASN A 299 13.68 17.45 0.71
CA ASN A 299 14.11 16.76 1.92
C ASN A 299 13.37 17.31 3.14
N PHE A 300 13.02 16.41 4.05
CA PHE A 300 12.35 16.77 5.30
C PHE A 300 13.16 17.81 6.06
N SER A 301 12.50 18.90 6.45
CA SER A 301 13.12 20.04 7.14
C SER A 301 12.27 20.47 8.34
N PRO A 302 12.56 19.96 9.54
CA PRO A 302 11.75 20.20 10.74
C PRO A 302 11.63 21.68 11.12
N GLY A 303 12.66 22.48 10.87
CA GLY A 303 12.66 23.91 11.16
C GLY A 303 11.64 24.75 10.38
N LEU A 304 11.01 24.17 9.35
CA LEU A 304 9.93 24.82 8.61
C LEU A 304 8.55 24.51 9.20
N ILE A 305 8.44 23.43 9.96
CA ILE A 305 7.23 23.06 10.67
C ILE A 305 7.22 23.72 12.04
N GLU A 306 8.34 23.64 12.75
CA GLU A 306 8.53 24.21 14.09
C GLU A 306 9.92 24.85 14.17
N GLU A 307 9.97 26.16 14.36
CA GLU A 307 11.22 26.92 14.39
C GLU A 307 12.22 26.35 15.42
N LYS A 308 13.50 26.25 15.03
CA LYS A 308 14.60 25.69 15.84
C LYS A 308 14.51 24.20 16.17
N SER A 309 13.51 23.48 15.67
CA SER A 309 13.39 22.03 15.87
C SER A 309 14.42 21.26 15.06
N LYS A 310 14.70 20.03 15.49
CA LYS A 310 15.59 19.07 14.83
C LYS A 310 14.81 17.83 14.39
N THR A 311 15.33 17.08 13.45
CA THR A 311 14.72 15.83 12.97
C THR A 311 14.37 14.86 14.09
N ARG A 312 15.20 14.73 15.11
CA ARG A 312 14.95 13.89 16.28
C ARG A 312 13.68 14.26 17.06
N ASP A 313 13.28 15.53 17.02
CA ASP A 313 12.10 16.03 17.74
C ASP A 313 10.80 15.55 17.06
N PHE A 314 10.87 15.22 15.78
CA PHE A 314 9.79 14.63 14.99
C PHE A 314 9.85 13.09 14.88
N ALA A 315 10.86 12.43 15.46
CA ALA A 315 11.06 10.99 15.28
C ALA A 315 9.82 10.17 15.66
N THR A 316 9.18 10.49 16.78
CA THR A 316 7.95 9.82 17.25
C THR A 316 6.78 10.07 16.30
N ALA A 317 6.63 11.30 15.77
CA ALA A 317 5.59 11.64 14.82
C ALA A 317 5.77 10.89 13.49
N ILE A 318 6.98 10.89 12.95
CA ILE A 318 7.32 10.17 11.72
C ILE A 318 7.09 8.67 11.89
N GLN A 319 7.58 8.09 12.98
CA GLN A 319 7.40 6.67 13.28
C GLN A 319 5.92 6.31 13.38
N TRP A 320 5.11 7.13 14.05
CA TRP A 320 3.67 6.90 14.18
C TRP A 320 2.98 6.92 12.80
N LEU A 321 3.20 7.96 12.00
CA LEU A 321 2.60 8.11 10.68
C LEU A 321 3.00 6.98 9.72
N THR A 322 4.26 6.54 9.78
CA THR A 322 4.75 5.42 8.99
C THR A 322 4.14 4.09 9.44
N MET A 323 4.04 3.85 10.76
CA MET A 323 3.42 2.64 11.30
C MET A 323 1.91 2.58 11.02
N ALA A 324 1.24 3.72 10.94
CA ALA A 324 -0.16 3.85 10.54
C ALA A 324 -0.37 3.69 9.02
N HIS A 325 0.69 3.54 8.25
CA HIS A 325 0.67 3.50 6.78
C HIS A 325 0.09 4.76 6.12
N ILE A 326 0.16 5.90 6.82
CA ILE A 326 -0.31 7.20 6.31
C ILE A 326 0.80 7.90 5.51
N VAL A 327 2.06 7.62 5.87
CA VAL A 327 3.25 8.25 5.28
C VAL A 327 4.27 7.18 4.90
N ASN A 328 4.92 7.37 3.76
CA ASN A 328 6.03 6.58 3.26
C ASN A 328 7.32 7.39 3.34
N GLN A 329 8.40 6.79 3.81
CA GLN A 329 9.70 7.41 3.97
C GLN A 329 10.65 6.95 2.84
N SER A 330 11.26 7.91 2.13
CA SER A 330 12.28 7.65 1.09
C SER A 330 13.63 8.16 1.58
N PHE A 331 14.64 7.29 1.60
CA PHE A 331 15.97 7.60 2.15
C PHE A 331 16.98 7.93 1.06
N GLN A 332 17.86 8.89 1.35
CA GLN A 332 18.96 9.22 0.47
C GLN A 332 19.99 8.08 0.45
N LEU A 333 20.46 7.73 -0.74
CA LEU A 333 21.60 6.83 -0.94
C LEU A 333 22.92 7.62 -1.01
N LYS A 334 24.02 6.93 -0.74
CA LYS A 334 25.37 7.46 -0.97
C LYS A 334 25.59 7.72 -2.46
N GLU A 335 26.54 8.61 -2.79
CA GLU A 335 26.90 8.92 -4.16
C GLU A 335 27.34 7.66 -4.92
N HIS A 336 28.16 6.81 -4.29
CA HIS A 336 28.53 5.46 -4.76
C HIS A 336 27.64 4.42 -4.09
N ILE A 337 26.83 3.74 -4.86
CA ILE A 337 25.88 2.77 -4.40
C ILE A 337 26.54 1.39 -4.27
N THR A 338 26.26 0.69 -3.19
CA THR A 338 26.60 -0.73 -2.98
C THR A 338 25.32 -1.52 -2.76
N LEU A 339 25.31 -2.78 -3.15
CA LEU A 339 24.21 -3.70 -2.86
C LEU A 339 24.53 -4.54 -1.61
N PRO A 340 23.56 -4.85 -0.76
CA PRO A 340 22.19 -4.36 -0.82
C PRO A 340 22.09 -2.84 -0.60
N LEU A 341 21.05 -2.19 -1.15
CA LEU A 341 20.83 -0.77 -0.97
C LEU A 341 20.63 -0.41 0.50
N MET A 342 21.40 0.54 0.99
CA MET A 342 21.33 1.01 2.37
C MET A 342 21.26 2.54 2.41
N PRO A 343 20.45 3.12 3.33
CA PRO A 343 20.41 4.55 3.54
C PRO A 343 21.80 5.11 3.83
N ASP A 344 22.09 6.30 3.35
CA ASP A 344 23.26 7.03 3.81
C ASP A 344 23.04 7.44 5.28
N SER A 345 23.98 7.09 6.16
CA SER A 345 23.88 7.39 7.60
C SER A 345 23.82 8.89 7.92
N GLU A 346 24.39 9.70 7.04
CA GLU A 346 24.38 11.17 7.13
C GLU A 346 23.37 11.80 6.15
N GLY A 347 22.68 10.96 5.38
CA GLY A 347 21.76 11.36 4.34
C GLY A 347 20.43 11.89 4.89
N SER A 348 19.76 12.62 4.04
CA SER A 348 18.42 13.12 4.28
C SER A 348 17.37 12.09 3.90
N PHE A 349 16.11 12.39 4.18
CA PHE A 349 14.97 11.60 3.71
C PHE A 349 13.84 12.51 3.25
N ARG A 350 12.89 11.92 2.52
CA ARG A 350 11.65 12.54 2.06
C ARG A 350 10.46 11.81 2.61
N LEU A 351 9.34 12.50 2.71
CA LEU A 351 8.07 11.94 3.16
C LEU A 351 7.03 12.07 2.05
N PHE A 352 6.47 10.95 1.66
CA PHE A 352 5.36 10.88 0.72
C PHE A 352 4.09 10.47 1.45
N LEU A 353 2.94 11.03 1.07
CA LEU A 353 1.66 10.53 1.59
C LEU A 353 1.36 9.14 1.03
N GLY A 354 0.77 8.30 1.87
CA GLY A 354 0.43 6.92 1.53
C GLY A 354 -0.69 6.77 0.49
N ASP A 355 -1.38 7.87 0.18
CA ASP A 355 -2.42 7.95 -0.85
C ASP A 355 -2.29 9.24 -1.66
N ILE A 356 -2.37 9.11 -2.99
CA ILE A 356 -2.22 10.26 -3.91
C ILE A 356 -3.44 11.19 -3.89
N GLY A 357 -4.64 10.68 -3.65
CA GLY A 357 -5.85 11.49 -3.49
C GLY A 357 -5.76 12.38 -2.26
N MET A 358 -5.26 11.83 -1.14
CA MET A 358 -5.00 12.59 0.07
C MET A 358 -3.92 13.66 -0.15
N PHE A 359 -2.89 13.36 -0.95
CA PHE A 359 -1.87 14.34 -1.34
C PHE A 359 -2.44 15.48 -2.18
N SER A 360 -3.30 15.13 -3.14
CA SER A 360 -4.06 16.10 -3.94
C SER A 360 -4.99 16.95 -3.07
N TYR A 361 -5.66 16.34 -2.10
CA TYR A 361 -6.51 17.05 -1.14
C TYR A 361 -5.71 18.11 -0.35
N GLN A 362 -4.58 17.73 0.21
CA GLN A 362 -3.72 18.65 0.97
C GLN A 362 -3.15 19.79 0.14
N SER A 363 -2.95 19.57 -1.15
CA SER A 363 -2.46 20.63 -2.06
C SER A 363 -3.45 21.78 -2.26
N GLY A 364 -4.70 21.59 -1.86
CA GLY A 364 -5.78 22.54 -2.14
C GLY A 364 -6.21 22.54 -3.61
N MET A 365 -5.75 21.59 -4.43
CA MET A 365 -6.10 21.52 -5.84
C MET A 365 -7.59 21.36 -6.02
N ASN A 366 -8.17 22.21 -6.85
CA ASN A 366 -9.60 22.19 -7.16
C ASN A 366 -9.87 21.23 -8.33
N ALA A 367 -10.92 20.41 -8.22
CA ALA A 367 -11.38 19.54 -9.31
C ALA A 367 -11.69 20.32 -10.59
N ALA A 368 -12.21 21.56 -10.51
CA ALA A 368 -12.46 22.42 -11.65
C ALA A 368 -11.17 22.81 -12.41
N SER A 369 -10.03 22.96 -11.71
CA SER A 369 -8.74 23.23 -12.34
C SER A 369 -8.26 22.07 -13.21
N PHE A 370 -8.78 20.90 -12.97
CA PHE A 370 -8.43 19.66 -13.68
C PHE A 370 -9.20 19.46 -14.99
N VAL A 371 -10.39 20.05 -15.07
CA VAL A 371 -11.21 20.03 -16.30
C VAL A 371 -10.72 21.07 -17.32
N SER A 372 -9.86 22.02 -16.89
CA SER A 372 -9.32 23.06 -17.75
C SER A 372 -8.28 22.48 -18.74
N THR A 373 -8.20 23.09 -19.93
CA THR A 373 -7.23 22.74 -20.97
C THR A 373 -5.76 22.96 -20.56
N ASP A 374 -5.50 23.57 -19.41
CA ASP A 374 -4.18 23.90 -18.88
C ASP A 374 -3.68 22.97 -17.76
N ARG A 375 -4.20 21.74 -17.70
CA ARG A 375 -3.85 20.71 -16.71
C ARG A 375 -2.36 20.50 -16.56
N GLU A 376 -1.64 20.57 -17.67
CA GLU A 376 -0.20 20.33 -17.72
C GLU A 376 0.61 21.37 -16.97
N ASN A 377 0.16 22.61 -16.95
CA ASN A 377 0.84 23.69 -16.24
C ASN A 377 0.45 23.71 -14.75
N THR A 378 -0.71 23.19 -14.40
CA THR A 378 -1.24 23.18 -13.03
C THR A 378 -0.63 22.08 -12.15
N LEU A 379 -0.33 20.89 -12.73
CA LEU A 379 0.29 19.78 -11.98
C LEU A 379 1.80 19.94 -11.88
N SER A 380 2.30 20.05 -10.66
CA SER A 380 3.74 19.97 -10.42
C SER A 380 4.24 18.50 -10.49
N GLY A 381 5.53 18.31 -10.79
CA GLY A 381 6.14 16.96 -10.88
C GLY A 381 5.96 16.10 -9.62
N ILE A 382 5.79 16.73 -8.45
CA ILE A 382 5.67 16.06 -7.15
C ILE A 382 4.40 15.18 -7.02
N PHE A 383 3.32 15.47 -7.77
CA PHE A 383 2.14 14.58 -7.81
C PHE A 383 2.51 13.23 -8.42
N PHE A 384 3.25 13.24 -9.50
CA PHE A 384 3.71 12.03 -10.15
C PHE A 384 4.76 11.30 -9.31
N GLU A 385 5.62 12.02 -8.59
CA GLU A 385 6.56 11.41 -7.65
C GLU A 385 5.83 10.73 -6.50
N ASN A 386 4.80 11.36 -5.89
CA ASN A 386 4.02 10.72 -4.84
C ASN A 386 3.22 9.52 -5.38
N PHE A 387 2.68 9.61 -6.59
CA PHE A 387 2.04 8.49 -7.28
C PHE A 387 3.01 7.30 -7.44
N ILE A 388 4.20 7.52 -8.00
CA ILE A 388 5.23 6.48 -8.16
C ILE A 388 5.66 5.89 -6.81
N ALA A 389 5.81 6.72 -5.77
CA ALA A 389 6.11 6.25 -4.43
C ALA A 389 5.04 5.29 -3.89
N ASN A 390 3.75 5.60 -4.09
CA ASN A 390 2.65 4.75 -3.67
C ASN A 390 2.64 3.42 -4.42
N GLU A 391 2.85 3.42 -5.74
CA GLU A 391 2.92 2.20 -6.56
C GLU A 391 4.08 1.29 -6.12
N LEU A 392 5.27 1.85 -5.89
CA LEU A 392 6.43 1.10 -5.41
C LEU A 392 6.18 0.46 -4.05
N VAL A 393 5.66 1.21 -3.08
CA VAL A 393 5.37 0.71 -1.74
C VAL A 393 4.29 -0.37 -1.75
N ALA A 394 3.26 -0.24 -2.56
CA ALA A 394 2.20 -1.25 -2.70
C ALA A 394 2.71 -2.59 -3.24
N LYS A 395 3.79 -2.56 -4.03
CA LYS A 395 4.49 -3.76 -4.52
C LYS A 395 5.63 -4.23 -3.60
N GLY A 396 5.84 -3.56 -2.45
CA GLY A 396 6.78 -3.98 -1.41
C GLY A 396 8.19 -3.41 -1.54
N HIS A 397 8.42 -2.44 -2.42
CA HIS A 397 9.73 -1.81 -2.57
C HIS A 397 9.98 -0.79 -1.46
N PRO A 398 11.14 -0.82 -0.79
CA PRO A 398 11.60 0.30 0.01
C PRO A 398 11.94 1.49 -0.91
N LEU A 399 11.69 2.70 -0.43
CA LEU A 399 11.95 3.90 -1.20
C LEU A 399 13.33 4.44 -0.92
N PHE A 400 14.13 4.59 -1.97
CA PHE A 400 15.41 5.27 -1.95
C PHE A 400 15.47 6.28 -3.08
N TYR A 401 16.21 7.38 -2.87
CA TYR A 401 16.57 8.34 -3.93
C TYR A 401 18.06 8.58 -3.94
N TRP A 402 18.56 9.04 -5.09
CA TRP A 402 19.96 9.38 -5.25
C TRP A 402 20.12 10.86 -5.55
N LYS A 403 21.10 11.48 -4.89
CA LYS A 403 21.50 12.86 -5.15
C LYS A 403 23.03 12.93 -5.26
N GLY A 404 23.51 13.28 -6.46
CA GLY A 404 24.94 13.49 -6.72
C GLY A 404 25.41 14.87 -6.27
N LYS A 405 26.73 15.07 -6.27
CA LYS A 405 27.33 16.39 -6.07
C LYS A 405 26.88 17.33 -7.19
N GLY A 406 26.23 18.40 -6.83
CA GLY A 406 25.63 19.37 -7.76
C GLY A 406 24.15 19.09 -8.05
N SER A 407 23.71 19.27 -9.31
CA SER A 407 22.28 19.27 -9.69
C SER A 407 21.72 17.92 -10.18
N GLY A 408 22.44 16.80 -9.96
CA GLY A 408 21.94 15.46 -10.37
C GLY A 408 21.07 14.85 -9.30
N GLU A 409 19.84 14.45 -9.64
CA GLU A 409 18.91 13.78 -8.74
C GLU A 409 18.09 12.75 -9.53
N LEU A 410 17.95 11.55 -8.95
CA LEU A 410 17.02 10.51 -9.42
C LEU A 410 16.02 10.23 -8.30
N GLU A 411 14.76 10.30 -8.64
CA GLU A 411 13.67 10.28 -7.68
C GLU A 411 13.56 8.96 -6.94
N PHE A 412 13.84 7.83 -7.64
CA PHE A 412 13.85 6.51 -7.00
C PHE A 412 14.98 5.64 -7.55
N ILE A 413 15.53 4.81 -6.65
CA ILE A 413 16.50 3.75 -6.98
C ILE A 413 15.96 2.46 -6.39
N ILE A 414 15.79 1.45 -7.22
CA ILE A 414 15.27 0.13 -6.81
C ILE A 414 16.35 -0.92 -7.00
N GLU A 415 16.45 -1.80 -6.00
CA GLU A 415 17.18 -3.06 -6.11
C GLU A 415 16.21 -4.18 -6.44
N SER A 416 16.52 -4.96 -7.47
CA SER A 416 15.80 -6.15 -7.85
C SER A 416 16.76 -7.18 -8.41
N ASP A 417 16.72 -8.41 -7.91
CA ASP A 417 17.61 -9.52 -8.33
C ASP A 417 19.10 -9.12 -8.37
N ASN A 418 19.60 -8.48 -7.29
CA ASN A 418 20.97 -7.95 -7.15
C ASN A 418 21.38 -6.96 -8.25
N LYS A 419 20.44 -6.26 -8.86
CA LYS A 419 20.65 -5.26 -9.89
C LYS A 419 20.03 -3.94 -9.48
N VAL A 420 20.57 -2.84 -10.02
CA VAL A 420 20.13 -1.47 -9.73
C VAL A 420 19.28 -0.95 -10.90
N TYR A 421 18.13 -0.40 -10.57
CA TYR A 421 17.19 0.21 -11.50
C TYR A 421 16.91 1.65 -11.07
N PRO A 422 17.59 2.65 -11.67
CA PRO A 422 17.27 4.06 -11.46
C PRO A 422 15.95 4.41 -12.16
N ILE A 423 15.09 5.14 -11.45
CA ILE A 423 13.80 5.61 -11.95
C ILE A 423 13.81 7.14 -11.96
N ASP A 424 13.59 7.70 -13.12
CA ASP A 424 13.51 9.14 -13.38
C ASP A 424 12.06 9.51 -13.70
N VAL A 425 11.44 10.33 -12.86
CA VAL A 425 10.02 10.73 -13.00
C VAL A 425 9.96 12.09 -13.65
N LYS A 426 9.39 12.18 -14.84
CA LYS A 426 9.32 13.44 -15.60
C LYS A 426 7.90 13.77 -16.03
N LYS A 427 7.49 14.99 -15.77
CA LYS A 427 6.21 15.52 -16.26
C LYS A 427 6.14 15.56 -17.80
N GLY A 428 7.26 15.73 -18.48
CA GLY A 428 7.34 15.85 -19.95
C GLY A 428 8.69 15.43 -20.53
N LYS A 429 9.13 16.08 -21.62
CA LYS A 429 10.41 15.83 -22.27
C LYS A 429 11.57 16.39 -21.43
N GLY A 430 11.97 15.67 -20.37
CA GLY A 430 13.15 16.03 -19.57
C GLY A 430 14.44 15.47 -20.15
N ALA A 431 15.55 16.19 -20.00
CA ALA A 431 16.87 15.70 -20.38
C ALA A 431 17.38 14.64 -19.40
N LEU A 432 18.20 13.70 -19.88
CA LEU A 432 18.78 12.58 -19.12
C LEU A 432 20.00 12.98 -18.27
N ASN A 433 20.16 14.27 -17.95
CA ASN A 433 21.35 14.79 -17.27
C ASN A 433 21.62 14.10 -15.92
N SER A 434 20.56 13.79 -15.16
CA SER A 434 20.69 13.10 -13.86
C SER A 434 21.13 11.66 -14.03
N LEU A 435 20.62 10.95 -15.03
CA LEU A 435 21.01 9.57 -15.33
C LEU A 435 22.48 9.52 -15.79
N GLY A 436 22.92 10.45 -16.65
CA GLY A 436 24.32 10.55 -17.06
C GLY A 436 25.26 10.78 -15.88
N LYS A 437 24.91 11.67 -14.94
CA LYS A 437 25.68 11.89 -13.72
C LYS A 437 25.69 10.65 -12.81
N PHE A 438 24.57 9.96 -12.70
CA PHE A 438 24.48 8.71 -11.95
C PHE A 438 25.39 7.63 -12.55
N ALA A 439 25.35 7.46 -13.87
CA ALA A 439 26.14 6.49 -14.62
C ALA A 439 27.66 6.69 -14.50
N ASN A 440 28.13 7.92 -14.24
CA ASN A 440 29.54 8.19 -14.01
C ASN A 440 30.09 7.54 -12.73
N HIS A 441 29.21 7.25 -11.77
CA HIS A 441 29.59 6.74 -10.46
C HIS A 441 29.03 5.35 -10.16
N ASN A 442 27.95 4.92 -10.86
CA ASN A 442 27.20 3.72 -10.52
C ASN A 442 26.87 2.91 -11.77
N ARG A 443 26.88 1.58 -11.62
CA ARG A 443 26.35 0.68 -12.64
C ARG A 443 24.87 0.45 -12.44
N TYR A 444 24.11 0.29 -13.52
CA TYR A 444 22.71 -0.06 -13.48
C TYR A 444 22.37 -1.07 -14.58
N GLU A 445 21.33 -1.84 -14.39
CA GLU A 445 20.86 -2.82 -15.36
C GLU A 445 20.03 -2.16 -16.45
N LEU A 446 19.00 -1.43 -16.04
CA LEU A 446 18.06 -0.74 -16.89
C LEU A 446 17.58 0.52 -16.16
N ALA A 447 17.66 1.66 -16.82
CA ALA A 447 17.05 2.89 -16.33
C ALA A 447 15.61 2.99 -16.81
N ILE A 448 14.71 3.46 -15.92
CA ILE A 448 13.29 3.60 -16.23
C ILE A 448 12.92 5.08 -16.17
N LYS A 449 12.49 5.64 -17.30
CA LYS A 449 11.92 6.98 -17.37
C LYS A 449 10.40 6.86 -17.39
N VAL A 450 9.76 7.32 -16.32
CA VAL A 450 8.30 7.37 -16.25
C VAL A 450 7.84 8.76 -16.63
N SER A 451 7.02 8.87 -17.66
CA SER A 451 6.58 10.18 -18.18
C SER A 451 5.23 10.07 -18.91
N ARG A 452 4.80 11.19 -19.51
CA ARG A 452 3.65 11.19 -20.43
C ARG A 452 3.93 10.53 -21.78
N ASN A 453 5.20 10.32 -22.13
CA ASN A 453 5.52 9.70 -23.40
C ASN A 453 5.03 8.25 -23.43
N ASN A 454 4.60 7.82 -24.61
CA ASN A 454 4.25 6.44 -24.83
C ASN A 454 5.49 5.53 -24.71
N TYR A 455 5.30 4.22 -24.76
CA TYR A 455 6.37 3.23 -24.61
C TYR A 455 7.48 3.44 -25.64
N GLY A 456 8.74 3.34 -25.19
CA GLY A 456 9.92 3.36 -26.04
C GLY A 456 11.15 2.83 -25.32
N TYR A 457 12.08 2.27 -26.06
CA TYR A 457 13.34 1.75 -25.53
C TYR A 457 14.54 2.28 -26.31
N ASP A 458 15.51 2.82 -25.57
CA ASP A 458 16.81 3.27 -26.07
C ASP A 458 17.88 2.25 -25.63
N ALA A 459 18.34 1.44 -26.56
CA ALA A 459 19.31 0.37 -26.30
C ALA A 459 20.71 0.92 -25.97
N GLU A 460 21.10 2.08 -26.52
CA GLU A 460 22.41 2.71 -26.29
C GLU A 460 22.55 3.12 -24.82
N HIS A 461 21.51 3.73 -24.25
CA HIS A 461 21.49 4.20 -22.88
C HIS A 461 20.86 3.18 -21.90
N ARG A 462 20.44 2.00 -22.39
CA ARG A 462 19.64 1.04 -21.60
C ARG A 462 18.51 1.73 -20.84
N LEU A 463 17.75 2.56 -21.57
CA LEU A 463 16.70 3.40 -21.03
C LEU A 463 15.34 2.96 -21.57
N LEU A 464 14.50 2.50 -20.66
CA LEU A 464 13.10 2.22 -20.92
C LEU A 464 12.27 3.46 -20.58
N THR A 465 11.56 4.01 -21.56
CA THR A 465 10.55 5.06 -21.35
C THR A 465 9.18 4.40 -21.30
N ILE A 466 8.45 4.62 -20.22
CA ILE A 466 7.09 4.12 -20.05
C ILE A 466 6.13 5.24 -19.61
N PRO A 467 4.88 5.18 -20.08
CA PRO A 467 3.83 6.05 -19.55
C PRO A 467 3.45 5.68 -18.12
N PHE A 468 2.89 6.64 -17.39
CA PHE A 468 2.48 6.45 -15.99
C PHE A 468 1.55 5.25 -15.80
N TYR A 469 0.65 4.98 -16.72
CA TYR A 469 -0.29 3.88 -16.64
C TYR A 469 0.35 2.48 -16.80
N TYR A 470 1.60 2.38 -17.28
CA TYR A 470 2.37 1.13 -17.31
C TYR A 470 3.16 0.89 -16.03
N PHE A 471 3.36 1.93 -15.22
CA PHE A 471 4.24 1.84 -14.06
C PHE A 471 3.82 0.81 -13.01
N PRO A 472 2.52 0.61 -12.66
CA PRO A 472 2.12 -0.43 -11.71
C PRO A 472 2.60 -1.83 -12.08
N PHE A 473 2.62 -2.15 -13.39
CA PHE A 473 3.10 -3.43 -13.91
C PHE A 473 4.63 -3.50 -13.89
N ALA A 474 5.31 -2.41 -14.20
CA ALA A 474 6.78 -2.33 -14.08
C ALA A 474 7.23 -2.48 -12.62
N ALA A 475 6.55 -1.87 -11.67
CA ALA A 475 6.79 -2.04 -10.25
C ALA A 475 6.58 -3.49 -9.80
N GLN A 476 5.60 -4.20 -10.37
CA GLN A 476 5.41 -5.64 -10.11
C GLN A 476 6.54 -6.47 -10.72
N ASP A 477 6.96 -6.22 -11.97
CA ASP A 477 8.09 -6.92 -12.60
C ASP A 477 9.39 -6.71 -11.81
N LEU A 478 9.61 -5.51 -11.24
CA LEU A 478 10.72 -5.24 -10.32
C LEU A 478 10.62 -6.07 -9.04
N ALA A 479 9.42 -6.22 -8.46
CA ALA A 479 9.21 -7.02 -7.26
C ALA A 479 9.44 -8.51 -7.50
N ASP A 480 9.08 -9.00 -8.69
CA ASP A 480 9.20 -10.40 -9.09
C ASP A 480 10.60 -10.75 -9.67
N GLY A 481 11.49 -9.75 -9.83
CA GLY A 481 12.81 -9.93 -10.45
C GLY A 481 12.76 -10.24 -11.96
N THR A 482 11.65 -9.90 -12.62
CA THR A 482 11.39 -10.21 -14.04
C THR A 482 11.53 -8.99 -14.95
N MET A 483 11.92 -7.84 -14.39
CA MET A 483 12.04 -6.58 -15.12
C MET A 483 13.05 -6.67 -16.27
N ARG A 484 12.61 -6.27 -17.45
CA ARG A 484 13.40 -6.21 -18.70
C ARG A 484 12.82 -5.13 -19.61
N ALA A 485 13.63 -4.70 -20.60
CA ALA A 485 13.22 -3.75 -21.61
C ALA A 485 12.20 -4.34 -22.59
#